data_2ca334eb5cf35bde30ef20430471330b
#
_entry.id   2ca334eb5cf35bde30ef20430471330b
#
_cell.length_a   1.000
_cell.length_b   1.000
_cell.length_c   1.000
_cell.angle_alpha   90.00
_cell.angle_beta   90.00
_cell.angle_gamma   90.00
#
_symmetry.space_group_name_H-M   'P 1'
#
loop_
_entity.id
_entity.type
_entity.pdbx_description
1 polymer ?
#
loop_
_entity_poly.entity_id
_entity_poly.type
_entity_poly.pdbx_seq_one_letter_code
_entity_poly.pdbx_strand_id
1 'polypeptide(L)'
;MWNNKKEKKKKMKKQAWKSALMVMAMIFSLASCVRQGEKKPVIAVSIPPQKWLLEKIVGERYEVVSLLSGGSNPETYEPDMNHLISLERSTAYFCIGNIGFEMAIVDKARTNNPSIEICNISQGIALMRGTHQGIALQHSGESNADECDPHVWTSVANARVMAKNMCQAVSRLDARHAKQYERNLAQLLKQLDELDAELRQRLSACRGKAFVVWHPSLSYFAADYGLQQIGMEYEGKEMPAKVLKEEIDYARACNAKVFFFQKGFDSRQVAAVNNQIGATLVNINLMNYDWDKELLHIANALREAENN
;
A
#
# COMPACT_ATOMS: atom_id res chain seq x y z
N MET A 1 12.75 49.66 70.45
CA MET A 1 13.67 48.64 69.81
C MET A 1 13.03 47.36 69.32
N TRP A 2 11.84 46.99 69.75
CA TRP A 2 11.21 45.69 69.42
C TRP A 2 10.48 45.65 68.07
N ASN A 3 9.93 46.72 67.56
CA ASN A 3 9.20 46.80 66.27
C ASN A 3 10.12 46.66 65.05
N ASN A 4 11.36 47.14 65.11
CA ASN A 4 12.28 47.09 63.99
C ASN A 4 12.82 45.70 63.67
N LYS A 5 12.82 44.76 64.66
CA LYS A 5 13.21 43.37 64.48
C LYS A 5 12.08 42.50 63.74
N LYS A 6 10.81 42.83 63.97
CA LYS A 6 9.66 42.16 63.32
C LYS A 6 9.57 42.53 61.84
N GLU A 7 9.80 43.82 61.51
CA GLU A 7 9.80 44.27 60.11
C GLU A 7 10.96 43.69 59.29
N LYS A 8 12.16 43.59 59.87
CA LYS A 8 13.32 42.99 59.24
C LYS A 8 13.07 41.49 58.96
N LYS A 9 12.48 40.75 59.89
CA LYS A 9 12.11 39.32 59.68
C LYS A 9 11.04 39.16 58.61
N LYS A 10 10.06 40.05 58.48
CA LYS A 10 9.02 40.02 57.42
C LYS A 10 9.64 40.33 56.05
N LYS A 11 10.55 41.28 55.93
CA LYS A 11 11.29 41.60 54.70
C LYS A 11 12.17 40.46 54.25
N MET A 12 12.90 39.82 55.16
CA MET A 12 13.73 38.65 54.86
C MET A 12 12.91 37.43 54.38
N LYS A 13 11.77 37.14 55.03
CA LYS A 13 10.88 36.06 54.58
C LYS A 13 10.28 36.32 53.19
N LYS A 14 9.86 37.56 52.89
CA LYS A 14 9.37 37.94 51.56
C LYS A 14 10.45 37.82 50.48
N GLN A 15 11.71 38.17 50.83
CA GLN A 15 12.83 38.08 49.90
C GLN A 15 13.24 36.61 49.64
N ALA A 16 13.28 35.80 50.69
CA ALA A 16 13.53 34.34 50.57
C ALA A 16 12.43 33.63 49.71
N TRP A 17 11.18 34.05 49.87
CA TRP A 17 10.08 33.50 49.08
C TRP A 17 10.11 33.90 47.61
N LYS A 18 10.52 35.15 47.32
CA LYS A 18 10.76 35.62 45.96
C LYS A 18 11.93 34.92 45.29
N SER A 19 13.01 34.66 46.04
CA SER A 19 14.16 33.89 45.51
C SER A 19 13.81 32.43 45.27
N ALA A 20 13.00 31.78 46.14
CA ALA A 20 12.54 30.43 45.97
C ALA A 20 11.59 30.29 44.73
N LEU A 21 10.69 31.28 44.51
CA LEU A 21 9.84 31.33 43.32
C LEU A 21 10.66 31.56 42.03
N MET A 22 11.72 32.37 42.11
CA MET A 22 12.61 32.60 40.95
C MET A 22 13.44 31.36 40.59
N VAL A 23 13.92 30.61 41.59
CA VAL A 23 14.63 29.34 41.39
C VAL A 23 13.67 28.26 40.86
N MET A 24 12.43 28.19 41.35
CA MET A 24 11.42 27.27 40.86
C MET A 24 11.00 27.60 39.42
N ALA A 25 10.89 28.89 39.06
CA ALA A 25 10.64 29.31 37.68
C ALA A 25 11.82 29.00 36.73
N MET A 26 13.08 29.11 37.22
CA MET A 26 14.26 28.69 36.47
C MET A 26 14.33 27.16 36.27
N ILE A 27 13.93 26.36 37.25
CA ILE A 27 13.88 24.91 37.13
C ILE A 27 12.79 24.51 36.14
N PHE A 28 11.63 25.20 36.12
CA PHE A 28 10.57 24.95 35.12
C PHE A 28 10.97 25.36 33.70
N SER A 29 11.77 26.44 33.54
CA SER A 29 12.28 26.86 32.22
C SER A 29 13.39 25.95 31.69
N LEU A 30 14.15 25.26 32.55
CA LEU A 30 15.13 24.23 32.13
C LEU A 30 14.49 22.91 31.81
N ALA A 31 13.28 22.59 32.34
CA ALA A 31 12.50 21.42 31.96
C ALA A 31 11.78 21.61 30.61
N SER A 32 11.73 22.84 30.10
CA SER A 32 11.31 23.12 28.71
C SER A 32 12.51 23.00 27.75
N CYS A 33 13.37 21.98 27.95
CA CYS A 33 14.18 21.47 26.87
C CYS A 33 13.22 21.07 25.75
N VAL A 34 13.12 21.92 24.76
CA VAL A 34 12.62 21.58 23.43
C VAL A 34 13.20 20.21 23.13
N ARG A 35 12.38 19.18 23.25
CA ARG A 35 12.65 17.90 22.59
C ARG A 35 12.76 18.29 21.13
N GLN A 36 13.95 18.59 20.70
CA GLN A 36 14.31 18.58 19.28
C GLN A 36 13.88 17.18 18.86
N GLY A 37 12.76 17.10 18.11
CA GLY A 37 12.10 15.84 17.86
C GLY A 37 13.15 14.89 17.26
N GLU A 38 13.49 13.84 17.98
CA GLU A 38 14.32 12.75 17.43
C GLU A 38 13.69 12.39 16.09
N LYS A 39 14.46 12.52 15.01
CA LYS A 39 13.98 12.13 13.68
C LYS A 39 13.52 10.70 13.79
N LYS A 40 12.24 10.45 13.46
CA LYS A 40 11.68 9.11 13.47
C LYS A 40 12.54 8.21 12.57
N PRO A 41 12.82 6.97 12.97
CA PRO A 41 13.44 6.01 12.06
C PRO A 41 12.52 5.80 10.85
N VAL A 42 13.12 5.57 9.70
CA VAL A 42 12.41 5.46 8.41
C VAL A 42 12.29 3.99 8.02
N ILE A 43 11.12 3.59 7.55
CA ILE A 43 10.91 2.32 6.83
C ILE A 43 10.44 2.66 5.42
N ALA A 44 11.17 2.18 4.41
CA ALA A 44 10.75 2.26 3.03
C ALA A 44 9.83 1.08 2.66
N VAL A 45 8.87 1.34 1.81
CA VAL A 45 7.99 0.33 1.17
C VAL A 45 7.96 0.58 -0.33
N SER A 46 7.63 -0.42 -1.12
CA SER A 46 7.62 -0.29 -2.60
C SER A 46 6.48 0.59 -3.09
N ILE A 47 5.26 0.39 -2.57
CA ILE A 47 4.04 0.98 -3.10
C ILE A 47 3.15 1.59 -2.01
N PRO A 48 2.28 2.58 -2.35
CA PRO A 48 1.40 3.24 -1.38
C PRO A 48 0.44 2.32 -0.62
N PRO A 49 -0.14 1.24 -1.19
CA PRO A 49 -0.93 0.26 -0.42
C PRO A 49 -0.16 -0.37 0.75
N GLN A 50 1.13 -0.68 0.57
CA GLN A 50 1.98 -1.17 1.67
C GLN A 50 2.15 -0.11 2.76
N LYS A 51 2.33 1.16 2.37
CA LYS A 51 2.42 2.29 3.31
C LYS A 51 1.16 2.38 4.16
N TRP A 52 -0.03 2.28 3.56
CA TRP A 52 -1.31 2.31 4.26
C TRP A 52 -1.42 1.19 5.32
N LEU A 53 -0.99 -0.04 4.98
CA LEU A 53 -0.97 -1.17 5.93
C LEU A 53 0.04 -0.93 7.06
N LEU A 54 1.26 -0.53 6.72
CA LEU A 54 2.35 -0.42 7.67
C LEU A 54 2.12 0.72 8.67
N GLU A 55 1.63 1.88 8.22
CA GLU A 55 1.34 3.02 9.10
C GLU A 55 0.29 2.68 10.17
N LYS A 56 -0.69 1.84 9.85
CA LYS A 56 -1.66 1.34 10.84
C LYS A 56 -1.02 0.46 11.91
N ILE A 57 0.07 -0.23 11.59
CA ILE A 57 0.82 -1.09 12.52
C ILE A 57 1.79 -0.27 13.37
N VAL A 58 2.62 0.57 12.73
CA VAL A 58 3.70 1.29 13.43
C VAL A 58 3.23 2.57 14.13
N GLY A 59 2.09 3.13 13.69
CA GLY A 59 1.58 4.41 14.17
C GLY A 59 2.61 5.52 13.94
N GLU A 60 2.85 6.34 14.97
CA GLU A 60 3.78 7.48 14.88
C GLU A 60 5.25 7.13 15.15
N ARG A 61 5.60 5.87 15.37
CA ARG A 61 6.95 5.48 15.75
C ARG A 61 7.95 5.49 14.61
N TYR A 62 7.48 5.27 13.40
CA TYR A 62 8.28 5.29 12.18
C TYR A 62 7.71 6.28 11.18
N GLU A 63 8.59 6.88 10.40
CA GLU A 63 8.22 7.51 9.13
C GLU A 63 8.16 6.40 8.07
N VAL A 64 7.02 6.24 7.39
CA VAL A 64 6.89 5.26 6.30
C VAL A 64 6.93 5.99 4.97
N VAL A 65 7.88 5.63 4.13
CA VAL A 65 8.10 6.23 2.81
C VAL A 65 7.80 5.21 1.73
N SER A 66 6.89 5.54 0.80
CA SER A 66 6.67 4.73 -0.41
C SER A 66 7.66 5.16 -1.48
N LEU A 67 8.31 4.19 -2.13
CA LEU A 67 9.20 4.46 -3.25
C LEU A 67 8.42 4.91 -4.49
N LEU A 68 7.32 4.23 -4.83
CA LEU A 68 6.43 4.70 -5.88
C LEU A 68 5.44 5.73 -5.32
N SER A 69 5.10 6.71 -6.18
CA SER A 69 3.98 7.62 -5.97
C SER A 69 2.68 7.03 -6.53
N GLY A 70 1.53 7.52 -6.03
CA GLY A 70 0.23 7.13 -6.57
C GLY A 70 0.11 7.49 -8.05
N GLY A 71 -0.30 6.53 -8.88
CA GLY A 71 -0.49 6.69 -10.33
C GLY A 71 0.70 6.26 -11.19
N SER A 72 1.81 5.80 -10.61
CA SER A 72 2.90 5.15 -11.35
C SER A 72 2.53 3.70 -11.66
N ASN A 73 2.99 3.18 -12.82
CA ASN A 73 2.91 1.76 -13.12
C ASN A 73 4.14 1.04 -12.50
N PRO A 74 3.95 0.10 -11.55
CA PRO A 74 5.06 -0.57 -10.87
C PRO A 74 5.88 -1.49 -11.79
N GLU A 75 5.32 -1.97 -12.90
CA GLU A 75 6.03 -2.88 -13.81
C GLU A 75 7.01 -2.16 -14.75
N THR A 76 6.68 -0.93 -15.13
CA THR A 76 7.52 -0.12 -16.04
C THR A 76 8.34 0.96 -15.31
N TYR A 77 8.28 0.95 -13.99
CA TYR A 77 8.90 1.98 -13.17
C TYR A 77 10.43 1.78 -13.06
N GLU A 78 11.17 2.85 -13.31
CA GLU A 78 12.59 2.92 -13.07
C GLU A 78 12.90 3.79 -11.83
N PRO A 79 13.58 3.23 -10.81
CA PRO A 79 13.93 3.97 -9.60
C PRO A 79 14.88 5.12 -9.89
N ASP A 80 14.55 6.31 -9.38
CA ASP A 80 15.38 7.50 -9.46
C ASP A 80 16.31 7.68 -8.23
N MET A 81 17.12 8.75 -8.24
CA MET A 81 18.05 9.06 -7.15
C MET A 81 17.35 9.34 -5.81
N ASN A 82 16.12 9.87 -5.80
CA ASN A 82 15.38 10.15 -4.56
C ASN A 82 15.00 8.85 -3.84
N HIS A 83 14.73 7.78 -4.59
CA HIS A 83 14.47 6.46 -4.04
C HIS A 83 15.70 5.86 -3.36
N LEU A 84 16.86 6.01 -3.99
CA LEU A 84 18.13 5.55 -3.40
C LEU A 84 18.46 6.33 -2.12
N ILE A 85 18.26 7.66 -2.09
CA ILE A 85 18.42 8.49 -0.90
C ILE A 85 17.44 8.07 0.20
N SER A 86 16.20 7.74 -0.15
CA SER A 86 15.20 7.27 0.82
C SER A 86 15.61 5.92 1.42
N LEU A 87 16.14 5.01 0.64
CA LEU A 87 16.65 3.71 1.11
C LEU A 87 17.92 3.84 1.96
N GLU A 88 18.83 4.75 1.60
CA GLU A 88 20.05 5.00 2.36
C GLU A 88 19.76 5.39 3.81
N ARG A 89 18.73 6.20 4.04
CA ARG A 89 18.30 6.64 5.38
C ARG A 89 17.33 5.68 6.08
N SER A 90 16.90 4.62 5.41
CA SER A 90 15.91 3.68 5.95
C SER A 90 16.55 2.63 6.86
N THR A 91 15.88 2.30 7.97
CA THR A 91 16.22 1.19 8.84
C THR A 91 15.87 -0.14 8.19
N ALA A 92 14.76 -0.17 7.44
CA ALA A 92 14.31 -1.35 6.71
C ALA A 92 13.64 -0.98 5.39
N TYR A 93 13.63 -1.93 4.46
CA TYR A 93 12.86 -1.90 3.22
C TYR A 93 11.94 -3.11 3.15
N PHE A 94 10.64 -2.87 3.07
CA PHE A 94 9.63 -3.91 2.96
C PHE A 94 9.17 -4.02 1.50
N CYS A 95 9.63 -5.06 0.82
CA CYS A 95 9.30 -5.36 -0.57
C CYS A 95 8.20 -6.43 -0.67
N ILE A 96 7.51 -6.46 -1.79
CA ILE A 96 6.60 -7.55 -2.17
C ILE A 96 7.39 -8.75 -2.68
N GLY A 97 8.50 -8.49 -3.38
CA GLY A 97 9.43 -9.52 -3.85
C GLY A 97 9.22 -9.97 -5.30
N ASN A 98 8.10 -9.58 -5.93
CA ASN A 98 7.77 -9.99 -7.30
C ASN A 98 7.56 -8.80 -8.25
N ILE A 99 7.76 -7.57 -7.81
CA ILE A 99 7.67 -6.39 -8.67
C ILE A 99 9.03 -6.16 -9.32
N GLY A 100 9.06 -6.00 -10.63
CA GLY A 100 10.30 -5.98 -11.42
C GLY A 100 11.35 -4.97 -10.94
N PHE A 101 10.94 -3.74 -10.57
CA PHE A 101 11.89 -2.73 -10.09
C PHE A 101 12.50 -3.06 -8.72
N GLU A 102 11.84 -3.87 -7.88
CA GLU A 102 12.33 -4.22 -6.54
C GLU A 102 13.66 -4.97 -6.60
N MET A 103 13.84 -5.87 -7.57
CA MET A 103 15.09 -6.61 -7.73
C MET A 103 16.26 -5.66 -7.97
N ALA A 104 16.10 -4.70 -8.88
CA ALA A 104 17.13 -3.71 -9.19
C ALA A 104 17.45 -2.79 -7.99
N ILE A 105 16.45 -2.50 -7.15
CA ILE A 105 16.61 -1.63 -5.99
C ILE A 105 17.26 -2.35 -4.79
N VAL A 106 16.94 -3.62 -4.55
CA VAL A 106 17.45 -4.39 -3.42
C VAL A 106 18.99 -4.43 -3.42
N ASP A 107 19.61 -4.70 -4.56
CA ASP A 107 21.06 -4.76 -4.66
C ASP A 107 21.72 -3.40 -4.44
N LYS A 108 21.12 -2.33 -4.98
CA LYS A 108 21.59 -0.96 -4.75
C LYS A 108 21.40 -0.54 -3.28
N ALA A 109 20.27 -0.91 -2.66
CA ALA A 109 20.00 -0.61 -1.26
C ALA A 109 21.04 -1.26 -0.35
N ARG A 110 21.37 -2.53 -0.55
CA ARG A 110 22.42 -3.25 0.21
C ARG A 110 23.79 -2.64 0.02
N THR A 111 24.10 -2.18 -1.18
CA THR A 111 25.40 -1.56 -1.48
C THR A 111 25.54 -0.22 -0.77
N ASN A 112 24.50 0.62 -0.78
CA ASN A 112 24.54 1.98 -0.23
C ASN A 112 24.26 2.00 1.29
N ASN A 113 23.49 1.05 1.80
CA ASN A 113 23.18 0.89 3.22
C ASN A 113 23.31 -0.58 3.62
N PRO A 114 24.51 -1.07 3.96
CA PRO A 114 24.72 -2.48 4.33
C PRO A 114 23.96 -2.91 5.60
N SER A 115 23.46 -1.96 6.39
CA SER A 115 22.71 -2.24 7.61
C SER A 115 21.19 -2.29 7.40
N ILE A 116 20.70 -2.02 6.19
CA ILE A 116 19.27 -2.04 5.91
C ILE A 116 18.71 -3.45 6.01
N GLU A 117 17.63 -3.62 6.78
CA GLU A 117 16.91 -4.90 6.82
C GLU A 117 15.91 -4.97 5.66
N ILE A 118 16.08 -5.95 4.76
CA ILE A 118 15.19 -6.16 3.62
C ILE A 118 14.24 -7.30 3.94
N CYS A 119 12.94 -7.01 3.95
CA CYS A 119 11.89 -7.94 4.31
C CYS A 119 10.92 -8.14 3.14
N ASN A 120 10.82 -9.37 2.62
CA ASN A 120 9.73 -9.74 1.73
C ASN A 120 8.45 -9.95 2.55
N ILE A 121 7.48 -9.06 2.38
CA ILE A 121 6.22 -9.10 3.14
C ILE A 121 5.15 -9.98 2.52
N SER A 122 5.34 -10.47 1.29
CA SER A 122 4.42 -11.41 0.64
C SER A 122 4.74 -12.87 0.94
N GLN A 123 5.74 -13.14 1.78
CA GLN A 123 6.12 -14.49 2.13
C GLN A 123 4.93 -15.28 2.68
N GLY A 124 4.69 -16.49 2.12
CA GLY A 124 3.57 -17.35 2.47
C GLY A 124 2.28 -17.08 1.70
N ILE A 125 2.25 -16.10 0.79
CA ILE A 125 1.16 -15.91 -0.17
C ILE A 125 1.32 -16.93 -1.29
N ALA A 126 0.22 -17.62 -1.64
CA ALA A 126 0.17 -18.47 -2.83
C ALA A 126 0.13 -17.57 -4.08
N LEU A 127 1.24 -17.52 -4.80
CA LEU A 127 1.34 -16.69 -6.00
C LEU A 127 0.57 -17.32 -7.15
N MET A 128 -0.23 -16.51 -7.83
CA MET A 128 -0.91 -16.89 -9.07
C MET A 128 0.09 -16.86 -10.22
N ARG A 129 0.06 -17.88 -11.07
CA ARG A 129 0.89 -17.95 -12.26
C ARG A 129 0.10 -17.44 -13.46
N GLY A 130 0.72 -16.58 -14.25
CA GLY A 130 0.10 -15.97 -15.43
C GLY A 130 -1.03 -14.99 -15.06
N THR A 131 -0.98 -13.81 -15.61
CA THR A 131 -1.97 -12.74 -15.36
C THR A 131 -3.24 -12.89 -16.21
N HIS A 132 -3.24 -13.84 -17.18
CA HIS A 132 -4.31 -13.99 -18.16
C HIS A 132 -5.19 -15.19 -17.88
N GLN A 133 -6.47 -14.94 -17.64
CA GLN A 133 -7.53 -15.95 -17.63
C GLN A 133 -8.29 -16.04 -18.97
N GLY A 134 -7.83 -15.29 -20.02
CA GLY A 134 -8.42 -15.23 -21.33
C GLY A 134 -7.84 -16.25 -22.34
N ILE A 135 -8.22 -16.09 -23.62
CA ILE A 135 -7.80 -16.93 -24.74
C ILE A 135 -6.30 -16.78 -25.04
N ALA A 136 -5.69 -15.66 -24.67
CA ALA A 136 -4.28 -15.36 -24.91
C ALA A 136 -3.33 -16.46 -24.42
N LEU A 137 -3.64 -17.11 -23.28
CA LEU A 137 -2.87 -18.26 -22.78
C LEU A 137 -2.84 -19.48 -23.71
N GLN A 138 -3.86 -19.63 -24.56
CA GLN A 138 -3.93 -20.77 -25.48
C GLN A 138 -3.07 -20.58 -26.73
N HIS A 139 -2.70 -19.33 -27.04
CA HIS A 139 -1.96 -18.99 -28.26
C HIS A 139 -0.50 -18.62 -28.01
N SER A 140 -0.12 -18.21 -26.80
CA SER A 140 1.27 -18.01 -26.43
C SER A 140 1.89 -19.34 -26.05
N GLY A 141 2.42 -20.07 -27.04
CA GLY A 141 3.23 -21.27 -26.80
C GLY A 141 4.52 -21.01 -26.00
N GLU A 142 4.73 -19.80 -25.53
CA GLU A 142 5.81 -19.29 -24.69
C GLU A 142 5.22 -18.53 -23.50
N SER A 143 4.33 -19.14 -22.70
CA SER A 143 4.15 -18.60 -21.36
C SER A 143 5.45 -18.84 -20.61
N ASN A 144 6.12 -17.77 -20.15
CA ASN A 144 7.13 -17.88 -19.10
C ASN A 144 6.39 -18.44 -17.88
N ALA A 145 6.32 -19.78 -17.80
CA ALA A 145 5.60 -20.52 -16.77
C ALA A 145 6.10 -20.20 -15.34
N ASP A 146 7.18 -19.39 -15.24
CA ASP A 146 7.81 -18.96 -14.00
C ASP A 146 7.43 -17.54 -13.57
N GLU A 147 6.73 -16.76 -14.40
CA GLU A 147 6.30 -15.41 -14.00
C GLU A 147 5.03 -15.48 -13.17
N CYS A 148 5.16 -14.99 -11.94
CA CYS A 148 4.04 -14.88 -11.00
C CYS A 148 3.44 -13.48 -11.07
N ASP A 149 2.10 -13.41 -10.99
CA ASP A 149 1.36 -12.13 -10.88
C ASP A 149 1.83 -11.36 -9.63
N PRO A 150 2.40 -10.16 -9.78
CA PRO A 150 2.91 -9.37 -8.66
C PRO A 150 1.81 -8.69 -7.85
N HIS A 151 0.57 -8.58 -8.35
CA HIS A 151 -0.50 -7.74 -7.82
C HIS A 151 -1.19 -8.30 -6.57
N VAL A 152 -0.40 -8.94 -5.69
CA VAL A 152 -0.89 -9.61 -4.46
C VAL A 152 -1.69 -8.68 -3.54
N TRP A 153 -1.39 -7.38 -3.55
CA TRP A 153 -2.06 -6.38 -2.71
C TRP A 153 -3.51 -6.10 -3.11
N THR A 154 -3.98 -6.58 -4.27
CA THR A 154 -5.39 -6.41 -4.67
C THR A 154 -6.34 -7.39 -3.98
N SER A 155 -5.81 -8.33 -3.21
CA SER A 155 -6.55 -9.28 -2.36
C SER A 155 -6.54 -8.84 -0.89
N VAL A 156 -7.72 -8.79 -0.26
CA VAL A 156 -7.83 -8.54 1.19
C VAL A 156 -7.27 -9.73 1.98
N ALA A 157 -7.41 -10.95 1.48
CA ALA A 157 -6.82 -12.13 2.11
C ALA A 157 -5.29 -12.04 2.14
N ASN A 158 -4.66 -11.64 1.04
CA ASN A 158 -3.23 -11.43 0.96
C ASN A 158 -2.78 -10.23 1.83
N ALA A 159 -3.55 -9.16 1.89
CA ALA A 159 -3.25 -8.01 2.75
C ALA A 159 -3.16 -8.41 4.23
N ARG A 160 -3.95 -9.39 4.70
CA ARG A 160 -3.82 -9.95 6.06
C ARG A 160 -2.48 -10.65 6.27
N VAL A 161 -1.99 -11.39 5.28
CA VAL A 161 -0.68 -12.05 5.33
C VAL A 161 0.42 -10.99 5.37
N MET A 162 0.35 -10.02 4.46
CA MET A 162 1.31 -8.90 4.41
C MET A 162 1.37 -8.13 5.73
N ALA A 163 0.22 -7.80 6.33
CA ALA A 163 0.14 -7.10 7.61
C ALA A 163 0.79 -7.91 8.76
N LYS A 164 0.57 -9.22 8.80
CA LYS A 164 1.21 -10.12 9.80
C LYS A 164 2.74 -10.15 9.62
N ASN A 165 3.22 -10.25 8.38
CA ASN A 165 4.65 -10.24 8.07
C ASN A 165 5.29 -8.90 8.43
N MET A 166 4.63 -7.78 8.12
CA MET A 166 5.05 -6.43 8.53
C MET A 166 5.16 -6.30 10.04
N CYS A 167 4.13 -6.73 10.79
CA CYS A 167 4.13 -6.69 12.25
C CYS A 167 5.28 -7.52 12.84
N GLN A 168 5.52 -8.70 12.31
CA GLN A 168 6.63 -9.54 12.74
C GLN A 168 7.98 -8.86 12.48
N ALA A 169 8.15 -8.24 11.31
CA ALA A 169 9.38 -7.54 10.95
C ALA A 169 9.62 -6.33 11.87
N VAL A 170 8.63 -5.44 12.05
CA VAL A 170 8.80 -4.27 12.94
C VAL A 170 8.99 -4.68 14.40
N SER A 171 8.41 -5.80 14.84
CA SER A 171 8.62 -6.32 16.20
C SER A 171 10.05 -6.84 16.43
N ARG A 172 10.73 -7.31 15.38
CA ARG A 172 12.17 -7.62 15.44
C ARG A 172 13.02 -6.35 15.50
N LEU A 173 12.69 -5.34 14.69
CA LEU A 173 13.39 -4.05 14.65
C LEU A 173 13.28 -3.26 15.95
N ASP A 174 12.11 -3.32 16.58
CA ASP A 174 11.79 -2.58 17.80
C ASP A 174 11.04 -3.47 18.82
N ALA A 175 11.76 -4.41 19.42
CA ALA A 175 11.20 -5.39 20.35
C ALA A 175 10.54 -4.74 21.59
N ARG A 176 10.96 -3.52 21.96
CA ARG A 176 10.39 -2.80 23.12
C ARG A 176 8.92 -2.45 22.90
N HIS A 177 8.51 -2.29 21.67
CA HIS A 177 7.15 -1.88 21.30
C HIS A 177 6.35 -3.00 20.61
N ALA A 178 6.86 -4.22 20.54
CA ALA A 178 6.21 -5.36 19.88
C ALA A 178 4.75 -5.55 20.32
N LYS A 179 4.45 -5.47 21.61
CA LYS A 179 3.07 -5.56 22.12
C LYS A 179 2.14 -4.44 21.59
N GLN A 180 2.68 -3.26 21.28
CA GLN A 180 1.89 -2.20 20.67
C GLN A 180 1.59 -2.53 19.22
N TYR A 181 2.58 -3.02 18.45
CA TYR A 181 2.40 -3.44 17.07
C TYR A 181 1.41 -4.59 16.95
N GLU A 182 1.44 -5.55 17.86
CA GLU A 182 0.47 -6.65 17.92
C GLU A 182 -0.97 -6.15 18.17
N ARG A 183 -1.17 -5.18 19.08
CA ARG A 183 -2.50 -4.57 19.29
C ARG A 183 -2.99 -3.82 18.07
N ASN A 184 -2.10 -3.06 17.43
CA ASN A 184 -2.42 -2.32 16.22
C ASN A 184 -2.74 -3.28 15.06
N LEU A 185 -1.98 -4.37 14.92
CA LEU A 185 -2.27 -5.43 13.95
C LEU A 185 -3.65 -6.04 14.19
N ALA A 186 -4.02 -6.34 15.43
CA ALA A 186 -5.34 -6.91 15.74
C ALA A 186 -6.47 -5.96 15.30
N GLN A 187 -6.31 -4.64 15.48
CA GLN A 187 -7.26 -3.64 14.98
C GLN A 187 -7.31 -3.58 13.46
N LEU A 188 -6.14 -3.63 12.79
CA LEU A 188 -6.05 -3.65 11.34
C LEU A 188 -6.71 -4.91 10.77
N LEU A 189 -6.45 -6.09 11.36
CA LEU A 189 -7.07 -7.34 10.89
C LEU A 189 -8.59 -7.27 10.98
N LYS A 190 -9.15 -6.67 12.04
CA LYS A 190 -10.60 -6.45 12.16
C LYS A 190 -11.11 -5.53 11.06
N GLN A 191 -10.40 -4.43 10.72
CA GLN A 191 -10.78 -3.55 9.62
C GLN A 191 -10.74 -4.28 8.26
N LEU A 192 -9.74 -5.16 8.05
CA LEU A 192 -9.66 -5.98 6.85
C LEU A 192 -10.78 -7.03 6.78
N ASP A 193 -11.22 -7.58 7.91
CA ASP A 193 -12.35 -8.51 7.96
C ASP A 193 -13.67 -7.79 7.63
N GLU A 194 -13.87 -6.59 8.14
CA GLU A 194 -15.03 -5.73 7.82
C GLU A 194 -15.04 -5.35 6.33
N LEU A 195 -13.89 -4.96 5.77
CA LEU A 195 -13.74 -4.66 4.34
C LEU A 195 -14.07 -5.87 3.46
N ASP A 196 -13.54 -7.06 3.80
CA ASP A 196 -13.80 -8.28 3.04
C ASP A 196 -15.29 -8.68 3.07
N ALA A 197 -15.93 -8.56 4.24
CA ALA A 197 -17.36 -8.81 4.37
C ALA A 197 -18.20 -7.85 3.51
N GLU A 198 -17.85 -6.57 3.50
CA GLU A 198 -18.51 -5.56 2.67
C GLU A 198 -18.30 -5.83 1.18
N LEU A 199 -17.10 -6.16 0.74
CA LEU A 199 -16.80 -6.50 -0.65
C LEU A 199 -17.60 -7.74 -1.08
N ARG A 200 -17.65 -8.81 -0.27
CA ARG A 200 -18.46 -10.03 -0.54
C ARG A 200 -19.94 -9.72 -0.66
N GLN A 201 -20.46 -8.83 0.20
CA GLN A 201 -21.86 -8.41 0.13
C GLN A 201 -22.14 -7.66 -1.18
N ARG A 202 -21.29 -6.66 -1.53
CA ARG A 202 -21.46 -5.84 -2.74
C ARG A 202 -21.36 -6.67 -4.02
N LEU A 203 -20.45 -7.64 -4.05
CA LEU A 203 -20.14 -8.47 -5.21
C LEU A 203 -20.97 -9.76 -5.29
N SER A 204 -21.91 -9.99 -4.37
CA SER A 204 -22.67 -11.24 -4.30
C SER A 204 -23.42 -11.55 -5.60
N ALA A 205 -24.01 -10.53 -6.25
CA ALA A 205 -24.71 -10.66 -7.54
C ALA A 205 -23.75 -10.74 -8.75
N CYS A 206 -22.46 -10.44 -8.57
CA CYS A 206 -21.47 -10.42 -9.64
C CYS A 206 -20.71 -11.76 -9.78
N ARG A 207 -20.95 -12.74 -8.91
CA ARG A 207 -20.23 -14.03 -8.95
C ARG A 207 -20.42 -14.72 -10.31
N GLY A 208 -19.29 -15.22 -10.85
CA GLY A 208 -19.22 -15.83 -12.16
C GLY A 208 -19.28 -14.86 -13.34
N LYS A 209 -19.37 -13.55 -13.07
CA LYS A 209 -19.35 -12.52 -14.11
C LYS A 209 -17.93 -12.16 -14.50
N ALA A 210 -17.77 -11.75 -15.77
CA ALA A 210 -16.53 -11.24 -16.31
C ALA A 210 -16.49 -9.71 -16.31
N PHE A 211 -15.30 -9.18 -16.16
CA PHE A 211 -14.98 -7.78 -16.40
C PHE A 211 -13.69 -7.64 -17.19
N VAL A 212 -13.55 -6.53 -17.89
CA VAL A 212 -12.37 -6.23 -18.68
C VAL A 212 -11.43 -5.33 -17.89
N VAL A 213 -10.14 -5.55 -18.02
CA VAL A 213 -9.09 -4.65 -17.57
C VAL A 213 -8.16 -4.36 -18.73
N TRP A 214 -7.61 -3.14 -18.79
CA TRP A 214 -6.54 -2.89 -19.75
C TRP A 214 -5.31 -3.69 -19.36
N HIS A 215 -4.70 -3.39 -18.25
CA HIS A 215 -3.60 -4.12 -17.65
C HIS A 215 -4.11 -5.15 -16.63
N PRO A 216 -3.79 -6.45 -16.76
CA PRO A 216 -4.35 -7.53 -15.94
C PRO A 216 -3.80 -7.55 -14.51
N SER A 217 -4.31 -6.65 -13.68
CA SER A 217 -3.82 -6.40 -12.32
C SER A 217 -4.80 -6.76 -11.20
N LEU A 218 -5.97 -7.34 -11.53
CA LEU A 218 -7.02 -7.67 -10.56
C LEU A 218 -7.26 -9.18 -10.41
N SER A 219 -6.29 -10.04 -10.76
CA SER A 219 -6.45 -11.50 -10.75
C SER A 219 -6.76 -12.04 -9.35
N TYR A 220 -6.05 -11.55 -8.31
CA TYR A 220 -6.29 -11.96 -6.92
C TYR A 220 -7.65 -11.46 -6.42
N PHE A 221 -8.02 -10.23 -6.75
CA PHE A 221 -9.35 -9.70 -6.45
C PHE A 221 -10.44 -10.55 -7.12
N ALA A 222 -10.29 -10.85 -8.39
CA ALA A 222 -11.24 -11.68 -9.14
C ALA A 222 -11.39 -13.07 -8.50
N ALA A 223 -10.28 -13.71 -8.13
CA ALA A 223 -10.29 -15.02 -7.48
C ALA A 223 -10.99 -15.00 -6.11
N ASP A 224 -10.73 -13.99 -5.28
CA ASP A 224 -11.32 -13.86 -3.93
C ASP A 224 -12.85 -13.74 -3.97
N TYR A 225 -13.39 -13.11 -5.01
CA TYR A 225 -14.83 -12.82 -5.11
C TYR A 225 -15.55 -13.64 -6.18
N GLY A 226 -14.85 -14.60 -6.83
CA GLY A 226 -15.42 -15.50 -7.83
C GLY A 226 -15.82 -14.77 -9.12
N LEU A 227 -15.01 -13.81 -9.54
CA LEU A 227 -15.14 -13.06 -10.78
C LEU A 227 -14.15 -13.57 -11.82
N GLN A 228 -14.32 -13.15 -13.07
CA GLN A 228 -13.40 -13.45 -14.16
C GLN A 228 -12.80 -12.14 -14.73
N GLN A 229 -11.47 -12.01 -14.68
CA GLN A 229 -10.74 -10.92 -15.33
C GLN A 229 -10.41 -11.27 -16.77
N ILE A 230 -10.60 -10.33 -17.70
CA ILE A 230 -10.17 -10.41 -19.11
C ILE A 230 -9.23 -9.23 -19.37
N GLY A 231 -7.95 -9.50 -19.66
CA GLY A 231 -6.94 -8.49 -19.93
C GLY A 231 -6.89 -8.10 -21.42
N MET A 232 -6.57 -6.82 -21.71
CA MET A 232 -6.39 -6.30 -23.07
C MET A 232 -4.93 -6.00 -23.40
N GLU A 233 -4.02 -6.33 -22.50
CA GLU A 233 -2.58 -6.17 -22.61
C GLU A 233 -1.88 -7.42 -22.08
N TYR A 234 -0.65 -7.67 -22.51
CA TYR A 234 0.18 -8.80 -22.07
C TYR A 234 1.56 -8.29 -21.63
N GLU A 235 1.95 -8.51 -20.37
CA GLU A 235 3.27 -8.17 -19.80
C GLU A 235 3.73 -6.72 -20.10
N GLY A 236 2.85 -5.74 -19.98
CA GLY A 236 3.16 -4.34 -20.29
C GLY A 236 3.31 -4.04 -21.79
N LYS A 237 2.92 -4.98 -22.68
CA LYS A 237 3.05 -4.85 -24.12
C LYS A 237 1.69 -4.96 -24.81
N GLU A 238 1.59 -4.32 -25.97
CA GLU A 238 0.40 -4.46 -26.82
C GLU A 238 0.27 -5.91 -27.33
N MET A 239 -0.95 -6.43 -27.27
CA MET A 239 -1.24 -7.75 -27.85
C MET A 239 -1.17 -7.70 -29.38
N PRO A 240 -0.75 -8.80 -30.04
CA PRO A 240 -0.93 -8.94 -31.48
C PRO A 240 -2.40 -8.73 -31.86
N ALA A 241 -2.67 -8.02 -32.97
CA ALA A 241 -4.03 -7.62 -33.36
C ALA A 241 -5.03 -8.79 -33.44
N LYS A 242 -4.57 -9.98 -33.82
CA LYS A 242 -5.40 -11.20 -33.85
C LYS A 242 -5.83 -11.60 -32.44
N VAL A 243 -4.88 -11.65 -31.49
CA VAL A 243 -5.14 -12.05 -30.09
C VAL A 243 -6.05 -11.04 -29.42
N LEU A 244 -5.76 -9.72 -29.60
CA LEU A 244 -6.61 -8.67 -29.07
C LEU A 244 -8.05 -8.77 -29.57
N LYS A 245 -8.24 -9.11 -30.87
CA LYS A 245 -9.58 -9.33 -31.42
C LYS A 245 -10.29 -10.52 -30.76
N GLU A 246 -9.59 -11.60 -30.52
CA GLU A 246 -10.15 -12.80 -29.87
C GLU A 246 -10.54 -12.50 -28.42
N GLU A 247 -9.74 -11.69 -27.67
CA GLU A 247 -10.09 -11.24 -26.32
C GLU A 247 -11.31 -10.30 -26.31
N ILE A 248 -11.42 -9.40 -27.28
CA ILE A 248 -12.60 -8.54 -27.45
C ILE A 248 -13.84 -9.39 -27.71
N ASP A 249 -13.78 -10.35 -28.62
CA ASP A 249 -14.89 -11.23 -28.93
C ASP A 249 -15.27 -12.10 -27.71
N TYR A 250 -14.29 -12.56 -26.94
CA TYR A 250 -14.50 -13.29 -25.69
C TYR A 250 -15.15 -12.42 -24.60
N ALA A 251 -14.69 -11.19 -24.41
CA ALA A 251 -15.30 -10.24 -23.47
C ALA A 251 -16.78 -9.97 -23.79
N ARG A 252 -17.10 -9.85 -25.08
CA ARG A 252 -18.50 -9.73 -25.55
C ARG A 252 -19.32 -11.00 -25.29
N ALA A 253 -18.75 -12.17 -25.55
CA ALA A 253 -19.40 -13.46 -25.31
C ALA A 253 -19.70 -13.68 -23.82
N CYS A 254 -18.80 -13.22 -22.93
CA CYS A 254 -18.98 -13.22 -21.49
C CYS A 254 -19.91 -12.10 -20.99
N ASN A 255 -20.43 -11.23 -21.87
CA ASN A 255 -21.23 -10.06 -21.51
C ASN A 255 -20.56 -9.19 -20.43
N ALA A 256 -19.26 -8.90 -20.60
CA ALA A 256 -18.51 -8.06 -19.68
C ALA A 256 -19.01 -6.62 -19.74
N LYS A 257 -19.60 -6.14 -18.64
CA LYS A 257 -20.27 -4.83 -18.60
C LYS A 257 -19.36 -3.70 -18.11
N VAL A 258 -18.21 -3.99 -17.53
CA VAL A 258 -17.25 -3.02 -16.98
C VAL A 258 -15.89 -3.23 -17.60
N PHE A 259 -15.24 -2.12 -17.94
CA PHE A 259 -13.87 -2.07 -18.42
C PHE A 259 -13.04 -1.13 -17.55
N PHE A 260 -12.18 -1.70 -16.72
CA PHE A 260 -11.26 -0.97 -15.86
C PHE A 260 -9.98 -0.59 -16.60
N PHE A 261 -9.55 0.66 -16.43
CA PHE A 261 -8.27 1.13 -16.94
C PHE A 261 -7.59 2.04 -15.92
N GLN A 262 -6.26 2.10 -15.95
CA GLN A 262 -5.47 2.93 -15.05
C GLN A 262 -5.03 4.22 -15.76
N LYS A 263 -4.82 5.27 -14.99
CA LYS A 263 -4.26 6.53 -15.49
C LYS A 263 -2.82 6.27 -15.99
N GLY A 264 -2.50 6.75 -17.20
CA GLY A 264 -1.18 6.55 -17.82
C GLY A 264 -1.20 5.68 -19.07
N PHE A 265 -2.25 4.89 -19.30
CA PHE A 265 -2.47 4.21 -20.57
C PHE A 265 -3.08 5.16 -21.63
N ASP A 266 -2.82 4.88 -22.94
CA ASP A 266 -3.40 5.70 -24.00
C ASP A 266 -4.93 5.56 -24.02
N SER A 267 -5.60 6.61 -23.57
CA SER A 267 -7.07 6.66 -23.50
C SER A 267 -7.75 6.46 -24.85
N ARG A 268 -7.06 6.73 -25.97
CA ARG A 268 -7.58 6.51 -27.33
C ARG A 268 -7.61 5.01 -27.67
N GLN A 269 -6.58 4.27 -27.30
CA GLN A 269 -6.55 2.81 -27.49
C GLN A 269 -7.62 2.15 -26.63
N VAL A 270 -7.73 2.53 -25.34
CA VAL A 270 -8.78 2.03 -24.42
C VAL A 270 -10.18 2.31 -25.03
N ALA A 271 -10.43 3.52 -25.50
CA ALA A 271 -11.71 3.88 -26.13
C ALA A 271 -11.98 3.09 -27.42
N ALA A 272 -10.97 2.90 -28.27
CA ALA A 272 -11.11 2.14 -29.53
C ALA A 272 -11.47 0.67 -29.28
N VAL A 273 -10.85 0.03 -28.28
CA VAL A 273 -11.17 -1.32 -27.84
C VAL A 273 -12.58 -1.36 -27.24
N ASN A 274 -12.90 -0.42 -26.35
CA ASN A 274 -14.20 -0.38 -25.70
C ASN A 274 -15.37 -0.12 -26.66
N ASN A 275 -15.17 0.61 -27.74
CA ASN A 275 -16.18 0.80 -28.79
C ASN A 275 -16.64 -0.54 -29.41
N GLN A 276 -15.80 -1.57 -29.36
CA GLN A 276 -16.14 -2.90 -29.83
C GLN A 276 -16.79 -3.76 -28.75
N ILE A 277 -16.45 -3.54 -27.46
CA ILE A 277 -16.99 -4.30 -26.32
C ILE A 277 -18.33 -3.72 -25.86
N GLY A 278 -18.42 -2.39 -25.75
CA GLY A 278 -19.60 -1.66 -25.28
C GLY A 278 -19.75 -1.65 -23.76
N ALA A 279 -18.67 -1.84 -23.01
CA ALA A 279 -18.67 -1.82 -21.54
C ALA A 279 -18.63 -0.40 -20.96
N THR A 280 -18.96 -0.22 -19.70
CA THR A 280 -18.77 1.02 -18.95
C THR A 280 -17.30 1.19 -18.61
N LEU A 281 -16.66 2.25 -19.09
CA LEU A 281 -15.28 2.60 -18.77
C LEU A 281 -15.19 3.14 -17.34
N VAL A 282 -14.32 2.56 -16.53
CA VAL A 282 -14.07 2.97 -15.15
C VAL A 282 -12.58 3.14 -14.92
N ASN A 283 -12.18 4.35 -14.52
CA ASN A 283 -10.78 4.60 -14.14
C ASN A 283 -10.51 4.08 -12.72
N ILE A 284 -9.43 3.33 -12.54
CA ILE A 284 -8.98 2.80 -11.25
C ILE A 284 -7.53 3.20 -10.96
N ASN A 285 -7.17 3.22 -9.69
CA ASN A 285 -5.81 3.50 -9.23
C ASN A 285 -5.36 2.51 -8.15
N LEU A 286 -4.79 1.38 -8.54
CA LEU A 286 -4.32 0.35 -7.61
C LEU A 286 -3.11 0.79 -6.76
N MET A 287 -2.51 1.95 -7.09
CA MET A 287 -1.46 2.61 -6.30
C MET A 287 -2.04 3.70 -5.39
N ASN A 288 -3.36 3.73 -5.17
CA ASN A 288 -3.96 4.68 -4.25
C ASN A 288 -3.50 4.38 -2.81
N TYR A 289 -3.14 5.43 -2.06
CA TYR A 289 -2.89 5.31 -0.64
C TYR A 289 -4.16 4.87 0.12
N ASP A 290 -5.33 5.42 -0.22
CA ASP A 290 -6.63 4.98 0.27
C ASP A 290 -7.05 3.64 -0.40
N TRP A 291 -6.24 2.64 -0.22
CA TRP A 291 -6.34 1.34 -0.89
C TRP A 291 -7.69 0.63 -0.66
N ASP A 292 -8.20 0.69 0.56
CA ASP A 292 -9.50 0.13 0.94
C ASP A 292 -10.66 0.77 0.18
N LYS A 293 -10.63 2.09 0.00
CA LYS A 293 -11.63 2.83 -0.77
C LYS A 293 -11.56 2.50 -2.27
N GLU A 294 -10.37 2.24 -2.78
CA GLU A 294 -10.19 1.84 -4.18
C GLU A 294 -10.81 0.47 -4.46
N LEU A 295 -10.64 -0.50 -3.58
CA LEU A 295 -11.30 -1.81 -3.71
C LEU A 295 -12.84 -1.67 -3.66
N LEU A 296 -13.36 -0.81 -2.79
CA LEU A 296 -14.79 -0.52 -2.72
C LEU A 296 -15.29 0.21 -3.98
N HIS A 297 -14.50 1.09 -4.59
CA HIS A 297 -14.81 1.74 -5.86
C HIS A 297 -14.95 0.72 -6.98
N ILE A 298 -14.01 -0.23 -7.10
CA ILE A 298 -14.05 -1.33 -8.06
C ILE A 298 -15.31 -2.17 -7.86
N ALA A 299 -15.61 -2.57 -6.62
CA ALA A 299 -16.78 -3.38 -6.29
C ALA A 299 -18.10 -2.65 -6.59
N ASN A 300 -18.16 -1.33 -6.36
CA ASN A 300 -19.35 -0.53 -6.68
C ASN A 300 -19.59 -0.47 -8.20
N ALA A 301 -18.54 -0.23 -8.98
CA ALA A 301 -18.66 -0.18 -10.44
C ALA A 301 -19.21 -1.50 -11.02
N LEU A 302 -18.70 -2.63 -10.53
CA LEU A 302 -19.20 -3.97 -10.93
C LEU A 302 -20.65 -4.17 -10.53
N ARG A 303 -21.03 -3.84 -9.29
CA ARG A 303 -22.41 -3.99 -8.80
C ARG A 303 -23.40 -3.12 -9.57
N GLU A 304 -23.03 -1.86 -9.84
CA GLU A 304 -23.90 -0.90 -10.55
C GLU A 304 -24.15 -1.35 -12.00
N ALA A 305 -23.14 -1.87 -12.65
CA ALA A 305 -23.28 -2.41 -14.01
C ALA A 305 -24.19 -3.65 -14.09
N GLU A 306 -24.26 -4.46 -13.03
CA GLU A 306 -25.17 -5.60 -13.00
C GLU A 306 -26.64 -5.21 -12.72
N ASN A 307 -26.87 -4.07 -12.12
CA ASN A 307 -28.22 -3.56 -11.82
C ASN A 307 -28.85 -2.77 -12.98
N ASN A 308 -28.02 -2.39 -14.00
CA ASN A 308 -28.44 -1.73 -15.24
C ASN A 308 -28.51 -2.72 -16.40
#